data_a4188d97d35e7683564b676b2e9e071e
#
_entry.id   a4188d97d35e7683564b676b2e9e071e
#
_cell.length_a   1.000
_cell.length_b   1.000
_cell.length_c   1.000
_cell.angle_alpha   90.00
_cell.angle_beta   90.00
_cell.angle_gamma   90.00
#
_symmetry.space_group_name_H-M   'P 1'
#
loop_
_entity.id
_entity.type
_entity.pdbx_description
1 polymer ?
#
loop_
_entity_poly.entity_id
_entity_poly.type
_entity_poly.pdbx_seq_one_letter_code
_entity_poly.pdbx_strand_id
1 'polypeptide(L)'
;SGFICTTELKPGRYMFAAHPHGVLPLGICLNIGTNGTGIDAALPGIHFRGVAVSACYIIPFYRDLCLAMGGTDCREVTIRSLLSKGLSPVVVPGGADESLLSVTHHNHIRMKHKGFIRVAIQTGTAIVPMLVSFYRDYQVLLWREQLVVHS
;
A
#
# COMPACT_ATOMS: atom_id res chain seq x y z
N SER A 1 -4.87 17.75 6.20
CA SER A 1 -4.45 16.38 5.84
C SER A 1 -5.08 15.42 6.83
N GLY A 2 -5.84 14.45 6.36
CA GLY A 2 -6.59 13.54 7.18
C GLY A 2 -6.56 12.12 6.62
N PHE A 3 -6.47 11.15 7.53
CA PHE A 3 -6.74 9.76 7.25
C PHE A 3 -8.23 9.51 7.46
N ILE A 4 -8.92 8.96 6.46
CA ILE A 4 -10.33 8.62 6.55
C ILE A 4 -10.45 7.10 6.44
N CYS A 5 -10.90 6.47 7.52
CA CYS A 5 -11.20 5.06 7.53
C CYS A 5 -12.72 4.87 7.44
N THR A 6 -13.20 4.23 6.37
CA THR A 6 -14.63 3.95 6.17
C THR A 6 -15.05 2.60 6.72
N THR A 7 -14.10 1.82 7.22
CA THR A 7 -14.32 0.49 7.78
C THR A 7 -13.52 0.32 9.05
N GLU A 8 -14.12 -0.21 10.08
CA GLU A 8 -13.42 -0.58 11.31
C GLU A 8 -12.60 -1.86 11.06
N LEU A 9 -11.27 -1.72 11.14
CA LEU A 9 -10.35 -2.85 11.04
C LEU A 9 -9.92 -3.29 12.43
N LYS A 10 -10.02 -4.58 12.70
CA LYS A 10 -9.50 -5.16 13.94
C LYS A 10 -7.97 -5.22 13.91
N PRO A 11 -7.29 -5.17 15.07
CA PRO A 11 -5.85 -5.43 15.12
C PRO A 11 -5.48 -6.74 14.42
N GLY A 12 -4.45 -6.70 13.57
CA GLY A 12 -4.08 -7.87 12.79
C GLY A 12 -3.23 -7.53 11.57
N ARG A 13 -3.06 -8.54 10.71
CA ARG A 13 -2.34 -8.40 9.44
C ARG A 13 -3.31 -8.33 8.27
N TYR A 14 -3.02 -7.45 7.34
CA TYR A 14 -3.79 -7.22 6.13
C TYR A 14 -2.86 -7.04 4.94
N MET A 15 -3.39 -7.17 3.74
CA MET A 15 -2.71 -6.75 2.52
C MET A 15 -3.42 -5.51 1.97
N PHE A 16 -2.76 -4.38 2.01
CA PHE A 16 -3.33 -3.13 1.51
C PHE A 16 -2.99 -2.95 0.03
N ALA A 17 -4.01 -2.69 -0.78
CA ALA A 17 -3.88 -2.41 -2.21
C ALA A 17 -4.11 -0.91 -2.45
N ALA A 18 -3.03 -0.15 -2.63
CA ALA A 18 -3.07 1.31 -2.75
C ALA A 18 -3.20 1.74 -4.21
N HIS A 19 -4.14 2.65 -4.48
CA HIS A 19 -4.42 3.26 -5.78
C HIS A 19 -4.87 4.71 -5.64
N PRO A 20 -4.69 5.55 -6.66
CA PRO A 20 -3.53 5.60 -7.54
C PRO A 20 -2.30 6.07 -6.75
N HIS A 21 -1.10 5.81 -7.26
CA HIS A 21 0.09 6.27 -6.53
C HIS A 21 0.79 7.48 -7.14
N GLY A 22 0.36 7.92 -8.33
CA GLY A 22 1.04 8.99 -9.07
C GLY A 22 2.46 8.61 -9.53
N VAL A 23 3.18 9.55 -10.12
CA VAL A 23 4.57 9.33 -10.57
C VAL A 23 5.51 9.10 -9.39
N LEU A 24 5.34 9.88 -8.33
CA LEU A 24 6.04 9.67 -7.05
C LEU A 24 5.02 9.27 -6.00
N PRO A 25 5.18 8.11 -5.33
CA PRO A 25 4.22 7.62 -4.35
C PRO A 25 4.34 8.37 -3.00
N LEU A 26 4.45 9.70 -3.06
CA LEU A 26 4.67 10.55 -1.88
C LEU A 26 3.56 10.39 -0.85
N GLY A 27 2.31 10.24 -1.30
CA GLY A 27 1.19 10.01 -0.40
C GLY A 27 1.36 8.71 0.41
N ILE A 28 1.80 7.63 -0.22
CA ILE A 28 2.09 6.36 0.45
C ILE A 28 3.30 6.51 1.37
N CYS A 29 4.39 7.13 0.89
CA CYS A 29 5.60 7.32 1.66
C CYS A 29 5.37 8.17 2.92
N LEU A 30 4.63 9.27 2.81
CA LEU A 30 4.34 10.15 3.94
C LEU A 30 3.38 9.49 4.95
N ASN A 31 2.39 8.73 4.49
CA ASN A 31 1.45 8.07 5.40
C ASN A 31 2.06 6.85 6.08
N ILE A 32 2.70 5.97 5.29
CA ILE A 32 3.18 4.67 5.77
C ILE A 32 4.61 4.77 6.29
N GLY A 33 5.48 5.54 5.62
CA GLY A 33 6.90 5.62 5.96
C GLY A 33 7.20 6.55 7.12
N THR A 34 6.40 7.61 7.33
CA THR A 34 6.68 8.64 8.37
C THR A 34 5.58 8.77 9.42
N ASN A 35 4.46 8.05 9.27
CA ASN A 35 3.25 8.23 10.09
C ASN A 35 2.74 9.70 10.10
N GLY A 36 3.06 10.48 9.07
CA GLY A 36 2.77 11.91 9.00
C GLY A 36 1.28 12.28 9.09
N THR A 37 0.39 11.33 8.86
CA THR A 37 -1.07 11.51 8.96
C THR A 37 -1.68 10.84 10.19
N GLY A 38 -0.87 10.23 11.06
CA GLY A 38 -1.36 9.54 12.26
C GLY A 38 -2.08 8.22 11.98
N ILE A 39 -1.70 7.53 10.90
CA ILE A 39 -2.32 6.25 10.52
C ILE A 39 -2.21 5.18 11.61
N ASP A 40 -1.11 5.18 12.36
CA ASP A 40 -0.91 4.24 13.48
C ASP A 40 -1.91 4.47 14.63
N ALA A 41 -2.28 5.74 14.86
CA ALA A 41 -3.30 6.07 15.84
C ALA A 41 -4.72 5.75 15.34
N ALA A 42 -4.96 5.86 14.04
CA ALA A 42 -6.24 5.56 13.42
C ALA A 42 -6.49 4.04 13.28
N LEU A 43 -5.42 3.25 13.16
CA LEU A 43 -5.47 1.80 12.98
C LEU A 43 -4.54 1.08 13.98
N PRO A 44 -4.87 1.12 15.28
CA PRO A 44 -4.03 0.55 16.32
C PRO A 44 -3.86 -0.97 16.15
N GLY A 45 -2.62 -1.46 16.30
CA GLY A 45 -2.30 -2.88 16.17
C GLY A 45 -2.18 -3.38 14.72
N ILE A 46 -2.15 -2.48 13.73
CA ILE A 46 -1.85 -2.79 12.34
C ILE A 46 -0.49 -2.15 12.00
N HIS A 47 0.50 -2.99 11.65
CA HIS A 47 1.85 -2.55 11.35
C HIS A 47 2.10 -2.56 9.84
N PHE A 48 2.20 -1.39 9.24
CA PHE A 48 2.35 -1.22 7.81
C PHE A 48 3.79 -1.41 7.34
N ARG A 49 3.95 -1.93 6.11
CA ARG A 49 5.22 -1.94 5.37
C ARG A 49 4.98 -1.61 3.91
N GLY A 50 5.55 -0.51 3.45
CA GLY A 50 5.55 -0.15 2.04
C GLY A 50 6.38 -1.15 1.23
N VAL A 51 5.87 -1.62 0.10
CA VAL A 51 6.64 -2.44 -0.83
C VAL A 51 6.76 -1.74 -2.18
N ALA A 52 7.95 -1.74 -2.75
CA ALA A 52 8.26 -1.11 -4.03
C ALA A 52 8.94 -2.10 -4.97
N VAL A 53 8.94 -1.79 -6.26
CA VAL A 53 9.62 -2.61 -7.26
C VAL A 53 11.12 -2.67 -6.99
N SER A 54 11.74 -3.82 -7.25
CA SER A 54 13.16 -4.05 -6.96
C SER A 54 14.09 -3.02 -7.62
N ALA A 55 13.67 -2.42 -8.74
CA ALA A 55 14.41 -1.35 -9.41
C ALA A 55 14.65 -0.13 -8.50
N CYS A 56 13.74 0.18 -7.59
CA CYS A 56 13.88 1.29 -6.64
C CYS A 56 15.07 1.08 -5.69
N TYR A 57 15.47 -0.16 -5.47
CA TYR A 57 16.57 -0.51 -4.56
C TYR A 57 17.94 -0.61 -5.26
N ILE A 58 17.99 -0.36 -6.57
CA ILE A 58 19.24 -0.33 -7.36
C ILE A 58 19.77 1.10 -7.48
N ILE A 59 18.87 2.09 -7.45
CA ILE A 59 19.22 3.51 -7.62
C ILE A 59 19.84 4.05 -6.32
N PRO A 60 21.10 4.52 -6.35
CA PRO A 60 21.74 5.15 -5.20
C PRO A 60 20.89 6.32 -4.65
N PHE A 61 20.98 6.60 -3.36
CA PHE A 61 20.18 7.60 -2.60
C PHE A 61 18.69 7.27 -2.53
N TYR A 62 18.04 6.86 -3.64
CA TYR A 62 16.63 6.48 -3.63
C TYR A 62 16.41 5.20 -2.83
N ARG A 63 17.32 4.22 -2.96
CA ARG A 63 17.37 3.02 -2.12
C ARG A 63 17.41 3.38 -0.65
N ASP A 64 18.34 4.28 -0.27
CA ASP A 64 18.54 4.64 1.13
C ASP A 64 17.32 5.34 1.71
N LEU A 65 16.67 6.19 0.91
CA LEU A 65 15.40 6.82 1.27
C LEU A 65 14.29 5.77 1.47
N CYS A 66 14.13 4.82 0.53
CA CYS A 66 13.14 3.76 0.66
C CYS A 66 13.37 2.91 1.91
N LEU A 67 14.62 2.56 2.20
CA LEU A 67 14.98 1.77 3.39
C LEU A 67 14.76 2.57 4.68
N ALA A 68 15.13 3.85 4.72
CA ALA A 68 14.89 4.74 5.86
C ALA A 68 13.41 4.88 6.20
N MET A 69 12.53 4.85 5.18
CA MET A 69 11.08 4.84 5.36
C MET A 69 10.50 3.44 5.66
N GLY A 70 11.35 2.44 5.93
CA GLY A 70 10.93 1.08 6.23
C GLY A 70 10.38 0.32 5.04
N GLY A 71 10.62 0.79 3.81
CA GLY A 71 10.21 0.13 2.58
C GLY A 71 11.02 -1.14 2.30
N THR A 72 10.45 -2.05 1.53
CA THR A 72 11.10 -3.28 1.07
C THR A 72 10.65 -3.65 -0.33
N ASP A 73 11.28 -4.68 -0.94
CA ASP A 73 10.92 -5.08 -2.29
C ASP A 73 9.57 -5.83 -2.35
N CYS A 74 8.92 -5.77 -3.52
CA CYS A 74 7.60 -6.36 -3.75
C CYS A 74 7.64 -7.83 -4.22
N ARG A 75 8.78 -8.54 -4.09
CA ARG A 75 8.87 -9.97 -4.45
C ARG A 75 7.93 -10.79 -3.57
N GLU A 76 7.35 -11.83 -4.15
CA GLU A 76 6.41 -12.72 -3.45
C GLU A 76 6.98 -13.27 -2.13
N VAL A 77 8.25 -13.68 -2.14
CA VAL A 77 8.95 -14.21 -0.95
C VAL A 77 8.98 -13.17 0.16
N THR A 78 9.27 -11.91 -0.18
CA THR A 78 9.30 -10.81 0.78
C THR A 78 7.92 -10.53 1.36
N ILE A 79 6.90 -10.46 0.51
CA ILE A 79 5.50 -10.24 0.96
C ILE A 79 5.07 -11.36 1.91
N ARG A 80 5.35 -12.63 1.58
CA ARG A 80 5.06 -13.77 2.46
C ARG A 80 5.79 -13.66 3.81
N SER A 81 7.06 -13.27 3.78
CA SER A 81 7.85 -13.06 5.00
C SER A 81 7.28 -11.95 5.87
N LEU A 82 6.81 -10.85 5.28
CA LEU A 82 6.15 -9.77 6.04
C LEU A 82 4.87 -10.29 6.72
N LEU A 83 4.03 -10.96 5.97
CA LEU A 83 2.77 -11.51 6.48
C LEU A 83 3.01 -12.55 7.60
N SER A 84 4.03 -13.41 7.48
CA SER A 84 4.37 -14.38 8.53
C SER A 84 4.84 -13.73 9.83
N LYS A 85 5.39 -12.51 9.74
CA LYS A 85 5.79 -11.69 10.89
C LYS A 85 4.66 -10.82 11.46
N GLY A 86 3.44 -10.97 10.96
CA GLY A 86 2.29 -10.15 11.40
C GLY A 86 2.28 -8.73 10.84
N LEU A 87 3.13 -8.44 9.85
CA LEU A 87 3.20 -7.12 9.21
C LEU A 87 2.22 -7.05 8.03
N SER A 88 1.76 -5.85 7.73
CA SER A 88 0.77 -5.58 6.68
C SER A 88 1.44 -4.89 5.49
N PRO A 89 1.74 -5.62 4.39
CA PRO A 89 2.32 -5.04 3.20
C PRO A 89 1.32 -4.11 2.49
N VAL A 90 1.83 -2.96 2.05
CA VAL A 90 1.09 -2.01 1.19
C VAL A 90 1.63 -2.16 -0.22
N VAL A 91 0.85 -2.80 -1.08
CA VAL A 91 1.17 -3.04 -2.49
C VAL A 91 0.51 -2.00 -3.38
N VAL A 92 1.12 -1.75 -4.55
CA VAL A 92 0.59 -0.86 -5.58
C VAL A 92 0.35 -1.68 -6.85
N PRO A 93 -0.86 -2.24 -7.04
CA PRO A 93 -1.14 -3.17 -8.12
C PRO A 93 -1.01 -2.58 -9.53
N GLY A 94 -1.21 -1.27 -9.68
CA GLY A 94 -1.10 -0.58 -10.96
C GLY A 94 0.33 -0.43 -11.48
N GLY A 95 1.30 -0.37 -10.55
CA GLY A 95 2.72 -0.23 -10.88
C GLY A 95 3.04 1.02 -11.70
N ALA A 96 4.18 1.00 -12.41
CA ALA A 96 4.63 2.12 -13.23
C ALA A 96 3.64 2.53 -14.34
N ASP A 97 2.86 1.58 -14.86
CA ASP A 97 1.88 1.86 -15.92
C ASP A 97 0.76 2.80 -15.43
N GLU A 98 0.34 2.66 -14.18
CA GLU A 98 -0.67 3.54 -13.55
C GLU A 98 -0.12 4.94 -13.33
N SER A 99 1.17 5.05 -12.97
CA SER A 99 1.85 6.33 -12.79
C SER A 99 1.84 7.17 -14.06
N LEU A 100 2.06 6.54 -15.22
CA LEU A 100 2.08 7.21 -16.52
C LEU A 100 0.68 7.64 -16.98
N LEU A 101 -0.37 7.00 -16.48
CA LEU A 101 -1.78 7.30 -16.79
C LEU A 101 -2.41 8.28 -15.81
N SER A 102 -1.70 8.65 -14.75
CA SER A 102 -2.16 9.63 -13.75
C SER A 102 -2.15 11.03 -14.36
N VAL A 103 -3.20 11.36 -15.12
CA VAL A 103 -3.44 12.69 -15.66
C VAL A 103 -4.32 13.47 -14.69
N THR A 104 -4.06 14.77 -14.55
CA THR A 104 -4.81 15.69 -13.71
C THR A 104 -6.33 15.52 -13.93
N HIS A 105 -7.09 15.29 -12.86
CA HIS A 105 -8.55 15.14 -12.81
C HIS A 105 -9.15 13.77 -13.18
N HIS A 106 -8.37 12.75 -13.55
CA HIS A 106 -8.90 11.41 -13.80
C HIS A 106 -8.13 10.35 -13.02
N ASN A 107 -8.82 9.69 -12.10
CA ASN A 107 -8.25 8.55 -11.36
C ASN A 107 -8.44 7.28 -12.19
N HIS A 108 -7.44 6.91 -12.96
CA HIS A 108 -7.41 5.63 -13.65
C HIS A 108 -6.82 4.57 -12.73
N ILE A 109 -7.62 3.60 -12.34
CA ILE A 109 -7.16 2.43 -11.57
C ILE A 109 -6.85 1.31 -12.57
N ARG A 110 -5.62 0.82 -12.57
CA ARG A 110 -5.18 -0.28 -13.41
C ARG A 110 -4.73 -1.47 -12.58
N MET A 111 -5.47 -2.56 -12.66
CA MET A 111 -5.13 -3.82 -11.96
C MET A 111 -4.45 -4.79 -12.92
N LYS A 112 -3.18 -4.56 -13.24
CA LYS A 112 -2.40 -5.42 -14.15
C LYS A 112 -1.80 -6.62 -13.42
N HIS A 113 -1.29 -6.40 -12.21
CA HIS A 113 -0.55 -7.41 -11.46
C HIS A 113 -1.45 -8.10 -10.43
N LYS A 114 -1.80 -9.36 -10.68
CA LYS A 114 -2.68 -10.15 -9.81
C LYS A 114 -1.92 -11.05 -8.83
N GLY A 115 -0.59 -11.01 -8.81
CA GLY A 115 0.24 -11.86 -7.95
C GLY A 115 -0.05 -11.69 -6.47
N PHE A 116 -0.32 -10.46 -6.02
CA PHE A 116 -0.65 -10.18 -4.63
C PHE A 116 -1.96 -10.84 -4.18
N ILE A 117 -2.96 -10.96 -5.08
CA ILE A 117 -4.23 -11.64 -4.79
C ILE A 117 -3.96 -13.12 -4.51
N ARG A 118 -3.13 -13.76 -5.34
CA ARG A 118 -2.74 -15.16 -5.12
C ARG A 118 -2.05 -15.36 -3.76
N VAL A 119 -1.13 -14.46 -3.40
CA VAL A 119 -0.47 -14.50 -2.09
C VAL A 119 -1.47 -14.31 -0.95
N ALA A 120 -2.41 -13.37 -1.08
CA ALA A 120 -3.43 -13.13 -0.08
C ALA A 120 -4.31 -14.38 0.16
N ILE A 121 -4.77 -15.02 -0.92
CA ILE A 121 -5.55 -16.26 -0.85
C ILE A 121 -4.75 -17.36 -0.14
N GLN A 122 -3.51 -17.60 -0.57
CA GLN A 122 -2.67 -18.67 -0.04
C GLN A 122 -2.25 -18.47 1.43
N THR A 123 -2.23 -17.22 1.89
CA THR A 123 -1.87 -16.88 3.28
C THR A 123 -3.09 -16.62 4.17
N GLY A 124 -4.31 -16.73 3.62
CA GLY A 124 -5.53 -16.41 4.35
C GLY A 124 -5.57 -14.95 4.84
N THR A 125 -4.99 -14.01 4.05
CA THR A 125 -4.89 -12.61 4.42
C THR A 125 -5.94 -11.79 3.69
N ALA A 126 -6.73 -11.00 4.42
CA ALA A 126 -7.71 -10.11 3.83
C ALA A 126 -7.03 -8.97 3.04
N ILE A 127 -7.60 -8.63 1.88
CA ILE A 127 -7.16 -7.48 1.07
C ILE A 127 -8.02 -6.28 1.44
N VAL A 128 -7.36 -5.17 1.73
CA VAL A 128 -8.01 -3.88 2.03
C VAL A 128 -7.65 -2.88 0.94
N PRO A 129 -8.61 -2.44 0.12
CA PRO A 129 -8.38 -1.38 -0.85
C PRO A 129 -8.09 -0.06 -0.14
N MET A 130 -7.10 0.66 -0.63
CA MET A 130 -6.68 1.95 -0.12
C MET A 130 -6.66 2.96 -1.27
N LEU A 131 -7.46 4.02 -1.17
CA LEU A 131 -7.40 5.13 -2.11
C LEU A 131 -6.46 6.20 -1.56
N VAL A 132 -5.43 6.55 -2.33
CA VAL A 132 -4.47 7.59 -1.98
C VAL A 132 -4.71 8.79 -2.89
N SER A 133 -5.32 9.84 -2.37
CA SER A 133 -5.56 11.07 -3.13
C SER A 133 -4.50 12.12 -2.81
N PHE A 134 -3.94 12.72 -3.87
CA PHE A 134 -2.97 13.81 -3.77
C PHE A 134 -3.63 15.19 -3.95
N TYR A 135 -4.90 15.20 -4.31
CA TYR A 135 -5.63 16.42 -4.64
C TYR A 135 -6.37 16.98 -3.43
N ARG A 136 -6.03 18.17 -3.03
CA ARG A 136 -6.67 19.09 -2.08
C ARG A 136 -6.40 18.88 -0.58
N ASP A 137 -6.22 17.67 -0.10
CA ASP A 137 -5.72 17.34 1.24
C ASP A 137 -5.22 15.90 1.19
N TYR A 138 -3.99 15.62 1.60
CA TYR A 138 -3.39 14.28 1.66
C TYR A 138 -4.31 13.28 2.38
N GLN A 139 -5.34 12.78 1.69
CA GLN A 139 -6.33 11.88 2.28
C GLN A 139 -6.07 10.45 1.81
N VAL A 140 -6.00 9.56 2.76
CA VAL A 140 -6.03 8.11 2.50
C VAL A 140 -7.43 7.63 2.84
N LEU A 141 -8.16 7.16 1.84
CA LEU A 141 -9.47 6.57 1.99
C LEU A 141 -9.34 5.04 1.98
N LEU A 142 -9.72 4.39 3.07
CA LEU A 142 -9.92 2.96 3.07
C LEU A 142 -11.35 2.65 2.63
N TRP A 143 -11.48 1.93 1.53
CA TRP A 143 -12.80 1.59 0.96
C TRP A 143 -13.47 0.44 1.73
N ARG A 144 -14.81 0.45 1.80
CA ARG A 144 -15.63 -0.40 2.64
C ARG A 144 -15.81 -1.86 2.18
N GLU A 145 -15.44 -2.23 0.98
CA GLU A 145 -15.63 -3.58 0.50
C GLU A 145 -14.44 -4.47 0.84
N GLN A 146 -14.58 -5.26 1.91
CA GLN A 146 -13.74 -6.42 2.11
C GLN A 146 -14.02 -7.42 0.99
N LEU A 147 -13.09 -7.58 0.05
CA LEU A 147 -13.05 -8.76 -0.78
C LEU A 147 -12.65 -9.94 0.13
N VAL A 148 -13.63 -10.50 0.82
CA VAL A 148 -13.47 -11.78 1.50
C VAL A 148 -13.47 -12.83 0.40
N VAL A 149 -12.30 -13.26 -0.01
CA VAL A 149 -12.17 -14.40 -0.92
C VAL A 149 -12.42 -15.64 -0.07
N HIS A 150 -13.65 -16.14 -0.11
CA HIS A 150 -13.95 -17.46 0.40
C HIS A 150 -13.33 -18.49 -0.56
N SER A 151 -12.51 -19.38 -0.01
CA SER A 151 -11.97 -20.59 -0.67
C SER A 151 -13.07 -21.58 -1.00
#